data_72ca48686dcd15d73ba6d48a594baca4
#
_entry.id   72ca48686dcd15d73ba6d48a594baca4
#
_cell.length_a   1.000
_cell.length_b   1.000
_cell.length_c   1.000
_cell.angle_alpha   90.00
_cell.angle_beta   90.00
_cell.angle_gamma   90.00
#
_symmetry.space_group_name_H-M   'P 1'
#
loop_
_entity.id
_entity.type
_entity.pdbx_description
1 polymer ?
#
loop_
_entity_poly.entity_id
_entity_poly.type
_entity_poly.pdbx_seq_one_letter_code
_entity_poly.pdbx_strand_id
1 'polypeptide(L)'
;KIRDTVHAEYTEALEAGKDTLSEEEYAFRKEVIDSVLNIRNVLTGPHDERFDDSIEVYCPQVDMYDSEQHREEYVNDVERWWYLAVGPHYPYPTYHIDDTNLLSARLLSWMQADYGVVGNLYWATNLYNAYTSEEFLEDPYDYAMRYQGAGGANGDGFLFYPGNKYGIEGPV
;
A
#
# COMPACT_ATOMS: atom_id res chain seq x y z
N LYS A 1 0.81 -21.36 -5.35
CA LYS A 1 -0.13 -22.21 -6.13
C LYS A 1 -0.70 -21.47 -7.34
N ILE A 2 -1.34 -20.31 -7.18
CA ILE A 2 -1.83 -19.51 -8.34
C ILE A 2 -0.66 -19.04 -9.20
N ARG A 3 0.38 -18.48 -8.58
CA ARG A 3 1.60 -18.02 -9.27
C ARG A 3 2.25 -19.15 -10.08
N ASP A 4 2.40 -20.32 -9.48
CA ASP A 4 3.01 -21.48 -10.16
C ASP A 4 2.19 -21.93 -11.35
N THR A 5 0.85 -21.92 -11.24
CA THR A 5 -0.06 -22.26 -12.33
C THR A 5 0.06 -21.25 -13.47
N VAL A 6 -0.02 -19.97 -13.16
CA VAL A 6 0.10 -18.90 -14.16
C VAL A 6 1.48 -18.94 -14.84
N HIS A 7 2.55 -19.09 -14.07
CA HIS A 7 3.90 -19.22 -14.61
C HIS A 7 4.02 -20.42 -15.56
N ALA A 8 3.50 -21.59 -15.18
CA ALA A 8 3.55 -22.81 -16.00
C ALA A 8 2.78 -22.64 -17.31
N GLU A 9 1.56 -22.10 -17.27
CA GLU A 9 0.71 -21.88 -18.47
C GLU A 9 1.37 -20.92 -19.46
N TYR A 10 1.91 -19.79 -18.96
CA TYR A 10 2.56 -18.81 -19.83
C TYR A 10 3.92 -19.28 -20.36
N THR A 11 4.65 -20.09 -19.58
CA THR A 11 5.90 -20.71 -20.04
C THR A 11 5.63 -21.70 -21.16
N GLU A 12 4.62 -22.55 -21.03
CA GLU A 12 4.21 -23.49 -22.08
C GLU A 12 3.79 -22.75 -23.37
N ALA A 13 3.01 -21.68 -23.24
CA ALA A 13 2.60 -20.86 -24.37
C ALA A 13 3.79 -20.18 -25.06
N LEU A 14 4.77 -19.70 -24.29
CA LEU A 14 5.98 -19.09 -24.82
C LEU A 14 6.83 -20.10 -25.59
N GLU A 15 7.04 -21.30 -25.05
CA GLU A 15 7.80 -22.36 -25.70
C GLU A 15 7.12 -22.83 -27.00
N ALA A 16 5.79 -22.93 -27.00
CA ALA A 16 5.01 -23.30 -28.20
C ALA A 16 5.14 -22.25 -29.34
N GLY A 17 5.37 -20.98 -29.00
CA GLY A 17 5.52 -19.89 -29.97
C GLY A 17 6.97 -19.52 -30.28
N LYS A 18 7.96 -20.18 -29.71
CA LYS A 18 9.37 -19.79 -29.74
C LYS A 18 9.93 -19.55 -31.14
N ASP A 19 9.61 -20.41 -32.08
CA ASP A 19 10.14 -20.33 -33.46
C ASP A 19 9.62 -19.10 -34.24
N THR A 20 8.64 -18.40 -33.72
CA THR A 20 8.07 -17.19 -34.33
C THR A 20 8.65 -15.89 -33.75
N LEU A 21 9.46 -15.97 -32.70
CA LEU A 21 10.01 -14.85 -31.97
C LEU A 21 11.49 -14.66 -32.28
N SER A 22 11.97 -13.41 -32.22
CA SER A 22 13.40 -13.16 -32.17
C SER A 22 13.98 -13.60 -30.81
N GLU A 23 15.28 -13.85 -30.76
CA GLU A 23 15.97 -14.24 -29.53
C GLU A 23 15.76 -13.17 -28.42
N GLU A 24 15.81 -11.90 -28.79
CA GLU A 24 15.65 -10.76 -27.87
C GLU A 24 14.21 -10.69 -27.34
N GLU A 25 13.23 -10.88 -28.19
CA GLU A 25 11.82 -10.88 -27.79
C GLU A 25 11.47 -12.10 -26.91
N TYR A 26 12.01 -13.27 -27.25
CA TYR A 26 11.85 -14.46 -26.43
C TYR A 26 12.46 -14.27 -25.03
N ALA A 27 13.68 -13.73 -24.95
CA ALA A 27 14.35 -13.47 -23.68
C ALA A 27 13.57 -12.49 -22.81
N PHE A 28 13.08 -11.40 -23.41
CA PHE A 28 12.24 -10.41 -22.70
C PHE A 28 10.94 -11.03 -22.16
N ARG A 29 10.21 -11.80 -22.99
CA ARG A 29 8.96 -12.44 -22.57
C ARG A 29 9.22 -13.46 -21.47
N LYS A 30 10.31 -14.21 -21.55
CA LYS A 30 10.71 -15.15 -20.51
C LYS A 30 10.98 -14.47 -19.18
N GLU A 31 11.72 -13.36 -19.18
CA GLU A 31 12.00 -12.56 -17.98
C GLU A 31 10.70 -12.05 -17.32
N VAL A 32 9.75 -11.56 -18.13
CA VAL A 32 8.43 -11.12 -17.64
C VAL A 32 7.66 -12.29 -17.00
N ILE A 33 7.65 -13.45 -17.63
CA ILE A 33 6.96 -14.64 -17.08
C ILE A 33 7.63 -15.11 -15.78
N ASP A 34 8.96 -15.17 -15.75
CA ASP A 34 9.69 -15.58 -14.55
C ASP A 34 9.49 -14.59 -13.38
N SER A 35 9.25 -13.32 -13.69
CA SER A 35 8.98 -12.29 -12.67
C SER A 35 7.69 -12.56 -11.87
N VAL A 36 6.72 -13.29 -12.42
CA VAL A 36 5.47 -13.65 -11.73
C VAL A 36 5.74 -14.44 -10.45
N LEU A 37 6.79 -15.26 -10.44
CA LEU A 37 7.17 -16.02 -9.25
C LEU A 37 7.66 -15.14 -8.08
N ASN A 38 8.07 -13.91 -8.38
CA ASN A 38 8.55 -12.94 -7.41
C ASN A 38 7.43 -12.05 -6.85
N ILE A 39 6.22 -12.15 -7.37
CA ILE A 39 5.06 -11.39 -6.87
C ILE A 39 4.71 -11.94 -5.48
N ARG A 40 4.73 -11.06 -4.48
CA ARG A 40 4.35 -11.40 -3.12
C ARG A 40 2.92 -10.98 -2.84
N ASN A 41 2.21 -11.78 -2.06
CA ASN A 41 0.88 -11.46 -1.57
C ASN A 41 0.99 -10.70 -0.26
N VAL A 42 0.35 -9.54 -0.21
CA VAL A 42 0.24 -8.70 0.98
C VAL A 42 -1.20 -8.75 1.47
N LEU A 43 -1.40 -9.04 2.74
CA LEU A 43 -2.71 -8.97 3.40
C LEU A 43 -2.76 -7.75 4.32
N THR A 44 -3.71 -6.83 4.07
CA THR A 44 -3.98 -5.69 4.95
C THR A 44 -4.78 -6.13 6.17
N GLY A 45 -4.11 -6.77 7.09
CA GLY A 45 -4.69 -7.32 8.30
C GLY A 45 -3.63 -7.94 9.21
N PRO A 46 -4.02 -8.34 10.42
CA PRO A 46 -3.14 -9.04 11.34
C PRO A 46 -2.75 -10.41 10.78
N HIS A 47 -1.69 -10.97 11.34
CA HIS A 47 -1.28 -12.33 11.05
C HIS A 47 -2.41 -13.34 11.34
N ASP A 48 -2.55 -14.32 10.46
CA ASP A 48 -3.50 -15.41 10.60
C ASP A 48 -2.89 -16.69 10.01
N GLU A 49 -2.58 -17.64 10.88
CA GLU A 49 -1.94 -18.94 10.55
C GLU A 49 -2.63 -19.68 9.37
N ARG A 50 -3.93 -19.44 9.16
CA ARG A 50 -4.67 -20.05 8.05
C ARG A 50 -4.16 -19.64 6.66
N PHE A 51 -3.42 -18.56 6.59
CA PHE A 51 -2.92 -17.97 5.34
C PHE A 51 -1.41 -18.05 5.18
N ASP A 52 -0.66 -18.64 6.11
CA ASP A 52 0.81 -18.69 6.09
C ASP A 52 1.40 -19.28 4.81
N ASP A 53 0.70 -20.25 4.21
CA ASP A 53 1.12 -20.84 2.93
C ASP A 53 0.86 -19.93 1.71
N SER A 54 0.20 -18.79 1.89
CA SER A 54 -0.31 -17.96 0.78
C SER A 54 0.03 -16.48 0.90
N ILE A 55 0.31 -16.00 2.10
CA ILE A 55 0.60 -14.59 2.38
C ILE A 55 2.06 -14.47 2.85
N GLU A 56 2.83 -13.67 2.15
CA GLU A 56 4.22 -13.44 2.48
C GLU A 56 4.44 -12.18 3.31
N VAL A 57 3.47 -11.25 3.30
CA VAL A 57 3.56 -9.99 4.05
C VAL A 57 2.24 -9.68 4.71
N TYR A 58 2.25 -9.60 6.02
CA TYR A 58 1.11 -9.08 6.78
C TYR A 58 1.30 -7.60 7.04
N CYS A 59 0.24 -6.83 6.82
CA CYS A 59 0.22 -5.39 6.92
C CYS A 59 -0.97 -4.94 7.79
N PRO A 60 -0.91 -5.10 9.12
CA PRO A 60 -1.96 -4.67 10.01
C PRO A 60 -2.05 -3.15 10.08
N GLN A 61 -3.19 -2.63 10.51
CA GLN A 61 -3.33 -1.22 10.85
C GLN A 61 -2.46 -0.89 12.08
N VAL A 62 -1.95 0.32 12.17
CA VAL A 62 -0.97 0.71 13.21
C VAL A 62 -1.46 0.42 14.63
N ASP A 63 -2.74 0.63 14.91
CA ASP A 63 -3.34 0.33 16.21
C ASP A 63 -3.41 -1.17 16.54
N MET A 64 -3.54 -2.01 15.52
CA MET A 64 -3.49 -3.46 15.68
C MET A 64 -2.07 -3.97 15.90
N TYR A 65 -1.07 -3.23 15.41
CA TYR A 65 0.33 -3.59 15.54
C TYR A 65 0.88 -3.43 16.97
N ASP A 66 0.26 -2.60 17.79
CA ASP A 66 0.71 -2.30 19.16
C ASP A 66 0.40 -3.42 20.17
N SER A 67 -0.33 -4.46 19.79
CA SER A 67 -0.55 -5.60 20.68
C SER A 67 0.76 -6.39 20.89
N GLU A 68 1.04 -6.79 22.14
CA GLU A 68 2.22 -7.63 22.47
C GLU A 68 2.23 -8.91 21.63
N GLN A 69 1.07 -9.48 21.38
CA GLN A 69 0.90 -10.67 20.55
C GLN A 69 1.49 -10.48 19.15
N HIS A 70 1.22 -9.36 18.50
CA HIS A 70 1.77 -9.08 17.16
C HIS A 70 3.26 -8.82 17.18
N ARG A 71 3.82 -8.30 18.27
CA ARG A 71 5.28 -8.15 18.41
C ARG A 71 5.98 -9.49 18.48
N GLU A 72 5.43 -10.46 19.18
CA GLU A 72 6.02 -11.80 19.33
C GLU A 72 5.89 -12.62 18.04
N GLU A 73 4.75 -12.56 17.35
CA GLU A 73 4.52 -13.29 16.10
C GLU A 73 5.41 -12.80 14.95
N TYR A 74 5.81 -11.53 14.97
CA TYR A 74 6.67 -10.95 13.94
C TYR A 74 8.18 -11.05 14.22
N VAL A 75 8.61 -11.74 15.24
CA VAL A 75 10.04 -11.80 15.66
C VAL A 75 10.89 -12.63 14.70
N ASN A 76 10.33 -13.54 13.93
CA ASN A 76 11.08 -14.50 13.14
C ASN A 76 10.89 -14.27 11.63
N ASP A 77 11.82 -13.56 11.02
CA ASP A 77 12.09 -13.50 9.56
C ASP A 77 10.95 -13.04 8.63
N VAL A 78 9.83 -12.55 9.13
CA VAL A 78 8.75 -12.02 8.31
C VAL A 78 8.96 -10.53 8.09
N GLU A 79 8.84 -10.08 6.85
CA GLU A 79 8.88 -8.67 6.51
C GLU A 79 7.69 -7.94 7.14
N ARG A 80 7.97 -6.92 7.95
CA ARG A 80 6.97 -6.20 8.74
C ARG A 80 6.50 -4.98 8.01
N TRP A 81 5.19 -4.92 7.78
CA TRP A 81 4.52 -3.76 7.23
C TRP A 81 3.42 -3.31 8.18
N TRP A 82 2.98 -2.10 8.02
CA TRP A 82 1.74 -1.58 8.58
C TRP A 82 1.06 -0.61 7.63
N TYR A 83 -0.17 -0.23 7.93
CA TYR A 83 -0.85 0.77 7.13
C TYR A 83 -1.64 1.76 7.99
N LEU A 84 -1.94 2.88 7.35
CA LEU A 84 -2.86 3.92 7.80
C LEU A 84 -3.93 4.13 6.71
N ALA A 85 -5.13 4.49 7.15
CA ALA A 85 -6.23 4.89 6.29
C ALA A 85 -6.99 6.04 6.99
N VAL A 86 -8.29 6.11 6.85
CA VAL A 86 -9.13 7.01 7.64
C VAL A 86 -9.02 6.76 9.16
N GLY A 87 -8.61 5.62 9.56
CA GLY A 87 -8.20 5.25 10.93
C GLY A 87 -6.73 4.74 10.93
N PRO A 88 -6.14 4.55 12.14
CA PRO A 88 -6.67 4.97 13.43
C PRO A 88 -6.59 6.50 13.63
N HIS A 89 -7.30 6.98 14.65
CA HIS A 89 -7.23 8.35 15.12
C HIS A 89 -6.35 8.45 16.39
N TYR A 90 -6.17 9.67 16.89
CA TYR A 90 -5.51 9.88 18.18
C TYR A 90 -5.98 8.87 19.24
N PRO A 91 -5.08 8.26 20.03
CA PRO A 91 -3.67 8.63 20.25
C PRO A 91 -2.64 8.03 19.27
N TYR A 92 -3.08 7.30 18.28
CA TYR A 92 -2.17 6.75 17.28
C TYR A 92 -1.68 7.82 16.30
N PRO A 93 -0.49 7.66 15.72
CA PRO A 93 -0.01 8.57 14.70
C PRO A 93 -0.84 8.44 13.41
N THR A 94 -1.12 9.56 12.79
CA THR A 94 -1.93 9.65 11.56
C THR A 94 -1.32 10.64 10.56
N TYR A 95 -1.82 10.60 9.32
CA TYR A 95 -1.53 11.62 8.31
C TYR A 95 -2.62 12.70 8.23
N HIS A 96 -3.62 12.65 9.10
CA HIS A 96 -4.75 13.57 9.08
C HIS A 96 -4.35 14.98 9.56
N ILE A 97 -4.73 15.98 8.78
CA ILE A 97 -4.47 17.39 9.10
C ILE A 97 -5.33 17.84 10.30
N ASP A 98 -6.53 17.29 10.43
CA ASP A 98 -7.47 17.64 11.50
C ASP A 98 -7.08 17.07 12.87
N ASP A 99 -6.18 16.09 12.91
CA ASP A 99 -5.68 15.59 14.16
C ASP A 99 -4.84 16.63 14.86
N THR A 100 -5.01 16.74 16.15
CA THR A 100 -4.46 17.81 17.00
C THR A 100 -2.94 17.86 17.02
N ASN A 101 -2.26 16.84 16.51
CA ASN A 101 -0.82 16.72 16.56
C ASN A 101 -0.19 16.51 15.18
N LEU A 102 0.15 17.59 14.51
CA LEU A 102 0.83 17.57 13.21
C LEU A 102 2.22 16.87 13.24
N LEU A 103 2.76 16.57 14.42
CA LEU A 103 3.98 15.76 14.55
C LEU A 103 3.72 14.28 14.34
N SER A 104 2.47 13.84 14.33
CA SER A 104 2.09 12.42 14.16
C SER A 104 2.71 11.78 12.92
N ALA A 105 2.63 12.44 11.78
CA ALA A 105 3.21 11.93 10.54
C ALA A 105 4.74 11.73 10.63
N ARG A 106 5.43 12.60 11.37
CA ARG A 106 6.87 12.45 11.61
C ARG A 106 7.17 11.34 12.61
N LEU A 107 6.39 11.24 13.67
CA LEU A 107 6.54 10.20 14.69
C LEU A 107 6.35 8.80 14.11
N LEU A 108 5.45 8.66 13.14
CA LEU A 108 5.23 7.40 12.44
C LEU A 108 6.53 6.81 11.86
N SER A 109 7.36 7.65 11.23
CA SER A 109 8.63 7.20 10.65
C SER A 109 9.64 6.75 11.73
N TRP A 110 9.65 7.42 12.88
CA TRP A 110 10.50 7.02 14.00
C TRP A 110 10.03 5.71 14.63
N MET A 111 8.71 5.56 14.76
CA MET A 111 8.12 4.31 15.24
C MET A 111 8.41 3.15 14.29
N GLN A 112 8.36 3.39 12.97
CA GLN A 112 8.75 2.37 11.99
C GLN A 112 10.17 1.85 12.24
N ALA A 113 11.11 2.75 12.48
CA ALA A 113 12.50 2.37 12.76
C ALA A 113 12.62 1.61 14.10
N ASP A 114 11.92 2.06 15.14
CA ASP A 114 11.96 1.46 16.47
C ASP A 114 11.34 0.06 16.50
N TYR A 115 10.22 -0.11 15.80
CA TYR A 115 9.53 -1.40 15.70
C TYR A 115 10.09 -2.34 14.62
N GLY A 116 11.07 -1.91 13.84
CA GLY A 116 11.64 -2.68 12.74
C GLY A 116 10.65 -2.91 11.58
N VAL A 117 9.71 -1.99 11.41
CA VAL A 117 8.75 -2.01 10.30
C VAL A 117 9.42 -1.47 9.04
N VAL A 118 9.42 -2.24 7.96
CA VAL A 118 10.12 -1.89 6.71
C VAL A 118 9.20 -1.45 5.59
N GLY A 119 7.89 -1.60 5.78
CA GLY A 119 6.89 -1.16 4.80
C GLY A 119 5.77 -0.35 5.44
N ASN A 120 5.37 0.73 4.77
CA ASN A 120 4.22 1.53 5.14
C ASN A 120 3.30 1.64 3.92
N LEU A 121 2.12 1.07 4.03
CA LEU A 121 1.10 1.18 3.01
C LEU A 121 0.16 2.34 3.34
N TYR A 122 -0.14 3.13 2.34
CA TYR A 122 -1.20 4.13 2.41
C TYR A 122 -2.10 3.98 1.19
N TRP A 123 -3.40 4.01 1.39
CA TRP A 123 -4.39 3.62 0.39
C TRP A 123 -4.45 4.54 -0.83
N ALA A 124 -4.14 5.83 -0.65
CA ALA A 124 -4.05 6.81 -1.72
C ALA A 124 -3.08 7.94 -1.34
N THR A 125 -2.50 8.59 -2.34
CA THR A 125 -1.53 9.68 -2.13
C THR A 125 -1.96 10.98 -2.79
N ASN A 126 -2.86 10.92 -3.77
CA ASN A 126 -3.24 12.03 -4.64
C ASN A 126 -4.71 11.93 -5.08
N LEU A 127 -5.59 11.56 -4.17
CA LEU A 127 -7.01 11.43 -4.45
C LEU A 127 -7.67 12.81 -4.52
N TYR A 128 -7.55 13.48 -5.65
CA TYR A 128 -8.04 14.84 -5.86
C TYR A 128 -9.51 14.92 -6.28
N ASN A 129 -10.13 13.80 -6.58
CA ASN A 129 -11.54 13.74 -6.91
C ASN A 129 -12.35 13.34 -5.69
N ALA A 130 -13.50 13.99 -5.48
CA ALA A 130 -14.43 13.51 -4.48
C ALA A 130 -14.87 12.07 -4.83
N TYR A 131 -15.04 11.24 -3.82
CA TYR A 131 -15.34 9.80 -3.96
C TYR A 131 -16.60 9.51 -4.83
N THR A 132 -17.45 10.50 -5.01
CA THR A 132 -18.72 10.39 -5.71
C THR A 132 -18.87 11.36 -6.88
N SER A 133 -17.86 12.19 -7.17
CA SER A 133 -17.89 13.14 -8.26
C SER A 133 -16.62 13.04 -9.11
N GLU A 134 -16.77 13.31 -10.41
CA GLU A 134 -15.62 13.45 -11.30
C GLU A 134 -14.98 14.85 -11.17
N GLU A 135 -15.52 15.69 -10.29
CA GLU A 135 -15.01 17.04 -10.08
C GLU A 135 -13.71 17.01 -9.32
N PHE A 136 -12.75 17.72 -9.84
CA PHE A 136 -11.47 17.94 -9.19
C PHE A 136 -11.63 18.87 -7.98
N LEU A 137 -11.04 18.53 -6.85
CA LEU A 137 -11.09 19.35 -5.65
C LEU A 137 -10.34 20.67 -5.87
N GLU A 138 -11.05 21.80 -5.72
CA GLU A 138 -10.43 23.12 -5.83
C GLU A 138 -9.47 23.39 -4.68
N ASP A 139 -9.82 22.96 -3.48
CA ASP A 139 -9.00 23.11 -2.27
C ASP A 139 -8.97 21.83 -1.43
N PRO A 140 -7.97 20.97 -1.60
CA PRO A 140 -7.83 19.76 -0.81
C PRO A 140 -7.66 20.01 0.70
N TYR A 141 -7.23 21.20 1.12
CA TYR A 141 -7.08 21.56 2.53
C TYR A 141 -8.41 21.77 3.24
N ASP A 142 -9.42 22.23 2.49
CA ASP A 142 -10.75 22.46 3.03
C ASP A 142 -11.70 21.26 2.87
N TYR A 143 -11.21 20.19 2.26
CA TYR A 143 -11.98 19.01 1.99
C TYR A 143 -11.72 17.90 3.00
N ALA A 144 -12.74 17.60 3.81
CA ALA A 144 -12.71 16.39 4.64
C ALA A 144 -13.24 15.20 3.82
N MET A 145 -12.39 14.23 3.56
CA MET A 145 -12.78 13.00 2.88
C MET A 145 -13.87 12.29 3.69
N ARG A 146 -15.02 12.07 3.07
CA ARG A 146 -16.13 11.33 3.70
C ARG A 146 -16.24 9.96 3.06
N TYR A 147 -15.95 8.95 3.84
CA TYR A 147 -16.14 7.57 3.43
C TYR A 147 -17.46 7.04 3.99
N GLN A 148 -18.41 6.69 3.10
CA GLN A 148 -19.68 6.01 3.43
C GLN A 148 -20.45 6.62 4.63
N GLY A 149 -20.45 7.94 4.79
CA GLY A 149 -21.16 8.61 5.88
C GLY A 149 -20.43 8.60 7.25
N ALA A 150 -19.30 7.95 7.37
CA ALA A 150 -18.41 8.14 8.50
C ALA A 150 -17.79 9.55 8.42
N GLY A 151 -17.51 10.15 9.58
CA GLY A 151 -16.80 11.44 9.65
C GLY A 151 -15.51 11.33 8.86
N GLY A 152 -15.32 12.23 7.90
CA GLY A 152 -14.09 12.26 7.13
C GLY A 152 -12.94 12.84 7.94
N ALA A 153 -11.73 12.53 7.52
CA ALA A 153 -10.53 13.13 8.04
C ALA A 153 -9.88 13.98 6.94
N ASN A 154 -9.62 15.24 7.23
CA ASN A 154 -8.95 16.13 6.29
C ASN A 154 -7.50 15.63 6.08
N GLY A 155 -7.09 15.54 4.82
CA GLY A 155 -5.77 15.00 4.46
C GLY A 155 -5.74 13.49 4.19
N ASP A 156 -6.84 12.74 4.46
CA ASP A 156 -6.89 11.32 4.14
C ASP A 156 -6.89 11.11 2.62
N GLY A 157 -5.92 10.34 2.13
CA GLY A 157 -5.69 10.13 0.70
C GLY A 157 -4.86 11.22 0.01
N PHE A 158 -4.33 12.20 0.74
CA PHE A 158 -3.53 13.31 0.22
C PHE A 158 -2.16 13.38 0.89
N LEU A 159 -1.14 12.78 0.30
CA LEU A 159 0.25 13.00 0.68
C LEU A 159 0.94 14.03 -0.23
N PHE A 160 0.40 14.21 -1.42
CA PHE A 160 0.82 15.23 -2.37
C PHE A 160 -0.37 16.12 -2.71
N TYR A 161 -0.14 17.41 -2.87
CA TYR A 161 -1.19 18.36 -3.22
C TYR A 161 -1.10 18.77 -4.70
N PRO A 162 -2.22 19.12 -5.36
CA PRO A 162 -2.19 19.49 -6.76
C PRO A 162 -1.48 20.83 -6.95
N GLY A 163 -0.41 20.84 -7.74
CA GLY A 163 0.40 22.02 -8.00
C GLY A 163 -0.31 23.09 -8.83
N ASN A 164 -1.35 22.73 -9.58
CA ASN A 164 -2.10 23.66 -10.44
C ASN A 164 -2.66 24.88 -9.68
N LYS A 165 -3.03 24.74 -8.39
CA LYS A 165 -3.42 25.86 -7.53
C LYS A 165 -2.31 26.91 -7.40
N TYR A 166 -1.08 26.52 -7.51
CA TYR A 166 0.11 27.39 -7.37
C TYR A 166 0.78 27.68 -8.71
N GLY A 167 0.13 27.33 -9.82
CA GLY A 167 0.70 27.51 -11.16
C GLY A 167 1.89 26.58 -11.46
N ILE A 168 1.99 25.47 -10.73
CA ILE A 168 3.04 24.46 -10.89
C ILE A 168 2.42 23.26 -11.62
N GLU A 169 3.10 22.76 -12.64
CA GLU A 169 2.68 21.55 -13.32
C GLU A 169 3.08 20.32 -12.47
N GLY A 170 2.10 19.52 -12.08
CA GLY A 170 2.30 18.34 -11.25
C GLY A 170 1.96 18.55 -9.75
N PRO A 171 2.21 17.53 -8.93
CA PRO A 171 1.97 17.59 -7.48
C PRO A 171 3.06 18.38 -6.75
N VAL A 172 2.71 18.94 -5.60
CA VAL A 172 3.62 19.63 -4.66
C VAL A 172 3.58 18.93 -3.31
#